data_718b18c06e28c39e070ad935ba8d43b9
#
_entry.id   718b18c06e28c39e070ad935ba8d43b9
#
_cell.length_a   1.000
_cell.length_b   1.000
_cell.length_c   1.000
_cell.angle_alpha   90.00
_cell.angle_beta   90.00
_cell.angle_gamma   90.00
#
_symmetry.space_group_name_H-M   'P 1'
#
loop_
_entity.id
_entity.type
_entity.pdbx_description
1 polymer ?
#
loop_
_entity_poly.entity_id
_entity_poly.type
_entity_poly.pdbx_seq_one_letter_code
_entity_poly.pdbx_strand_id
1 'polypeptide(L)'
;MAKSSILIMLLFMAISYSNAQEVIPLYTGDIPGAKPTPATYVENTEVRSNGTLSVTKVSIPTVTVFEAPKNIATGTAVIICPGGGYGALAFSHEGTDVARRFNAIGVTAFVLKYRLPSDEIMVDKTYGPLQDAQKAIYLVRKNAKKYGIKTRKIGIMGFSAGGHFASTLVTHYNDLKISNPEKINLRPDFAALIYPVISFEESVHTGTMKNLLGPNPPDSLKHYFSANKNVNQKTPPVFFVHAKDDKTVPYENSVLMNAALKQHQIDTDIYLYEKGAHGFGLINKTSDVDWFNLLAQWIKKEKF
;
A
#
# COMPACT_ATOMS: atom_id res chain seq x y z
N MET A 1 -32.40 50.91 -44.09
CA MET A 1 -32.89 49.82 -43.26
C MET A 1 -31.71 48.91 -42.94
N ALA A 2 -31.11 49.07 -41.77
CA ALA A 2 -29.96 48.25 -41.31
C ALA A 2 -30.48 47.05 -40.52
N LYS A 3 -30.18 45.85 -40.97
CA LYS A 3 -30.50 44.61 -40.23
C LYS A 3 -29.39 44.34 -39.26
N SER A 4 -29.65 44.50 -37.93
CA SER A 4 -28.76 44.08 -36.86
C SER A 4 -28.91 42.56 -36.64
N SER A 5 -27.86 41.79 -36.92
CA SER A 5 -27.77 40.38 -36.59
C SER A 5 -27.21 40.26 -35.17
N ILE A 6 -28.04 39.79 -34.22
CA ILE A 6 -27.63 39.48 -32.85
C ILE A 6 -27.02 38.07 -32.86
N LEU A 7 -25.71 37.99 -32.62
CA LEU A 7 -24.98 36.75 -32.48
C LEU A 7 -25.10 36.29 -31.00
N ILE A 8 -25.95 35.29 -30.74
CA ILE A 8 -26.07 34.67 -29.41
C ILE A 8 -24.91 33.69 -29.23
N MET A 9 -23.93 34.07 -28.42
CA MET A 9 -22.80 33.23 -28.03
C MET A 9 -23.24 32.35 -26.88
N LEU A 10 -23.57 31.08 -27.15
CA LEU A 10 -23.84 30.07 -26.14
C LEU A 10 -22.56 29.68 -25.42
N LEU A 11 -22.39 30.20 -24.19
CA LEU A 11 -21.29 29.85 -23.30
C LEU A 11 -21.57 28.45 -22.69
N PHE A 12 -20.96 27.39 -23.22
CA PHE A 12 -20.97 26.08 -22.59
C PHE A 12 -20.09 26.13 -21.34
N MET A 13 -20.68 26.33 -20.16
CA MET A 13 -20.02 26.05 -18.89
C MET A 13 -19.85 24.54 -18.77
N ALA A 14 -18.64 24.05 -19.00
CA ALA A 14 -18.24 22.70 -18.60
C ALA A 14 -18.22 22.64 -17.06
N ILE A 15 -19.28 22.07 -16.47
CA ILE A 15 -19.33 21.76 -15.04
C ILE A 15 -18.37 20.59 -14.83
N SER A 16 -17.15 20.89 -14.39
CA SER A 16 -16.21 19.88 -13.91
C SER A 16 -16.74 19.35 -12.59
N TYR A 17 -17.42 18.21 -12.61
CA TYR A 17 -17.71 17.46 -11.38
C TYR A 17 -16.39 16.99 -10.79
N SER A 18 -15.86 17.70 -9.82
CA SER A 18 -14.85 17.17 -8.93
C SER A 18 -15.54 16.10 -8.06
N ASN A 19 -15.51 14.85 -8.51
CA ASN A 19 -15.93 13.75 -7.65
C ASN A 19 -14.94 13.66 -6.49
N ALA A 20 -15.38 14.08 -5.31
CA ALA A 20 -14.64 13.82 -4.09
C ALA A 20 -14.40 12.30 -3.98
N GLN A 21 -13.15 11.90 -3.68
CA GLN A 21 -12.80 10.49 -3.54
C GLN A 21 -13.66 9.86 -2.42
N GLU A 22 -14.23 8.68 -2.68
CA GLU A 22 -14.95 7.93 -1.65
C GLU A 22 -13.95 7.49 -0.56
N VAL A 23 -14.21 7.87 0.68
CA VAL A 23 -13.42 7.42 1.85
C VAL A 23 -14.28 6.46 2.67
N ILE A 24 -13.82 5.24 2.85
CA ILE A 24 -14.54 4.17 3.53
C ILE A 24 -13.85 3.85 4.84
N PRO A 25 -14.56 3.81 5.99
CA PRO A 25 -14.02 3.26 7.22
C PRO A 25 -13.61 1.79 7.01
N LEU A 26 -12.43 1.42 7.52
CA LEU A 26 -11.96 0.03 7.41
C LEU A 26 -12.83 -0.91 8.28
N TYR A 27 -13.37 -0.40 9.38
CA TYR A 27 -14.26 -1.10 10.30
C TYR A 27 -15.55 -0.30 10.48
N THR A 28 -16.69 -0.98 10.50
CA THR A 28 -18.03 -0.39 10.75
C THR A 28 -18.50 -0.57 12.19
N GLY A 29 -17.68 -1.14 13.06
CA GLY A 29 -17.90 -1.37 14.49
C GLY A 29 -16.58 -1.33 15.22
N ASP A 30 -16.45 -2.13 16.26
CA ASP A 30 -15.23 -2.18 17.08
C ASP A 30 -14.01 -2.57 16.24
N ILE A 31 -12.94 -1.83 16.45
CA ILE A 31 -11.65 -2.09 15.80
C ILE A 31 -10.91 -3.16 16.64
N PRO A 32 -10.51 -4.29 16.05
CA PRO A 32 -9.83 -5.35 16.80
C PRO A 32 -8.60 -4.84 17.55
N GLY A 33 -8.50 -5.18 18.84
CA GLY A 33 -7.39 -4.79 19.69
C GLY A 33 -7.25 -3.29 19.96
N ALA A 34 -8.26 -2.47 19.63
CA ALA A 34 -8.23 -1.05 19.96
C ALA A 34 -8.48 -0.81 21.46
N LYS A 35 -7.79 0.20 22.01
CA LYS A 35 -8.10 0.85 23.28
C LYS A 35 -8.90 2.13 23.02
N PRO A 36 -9.59 2.68 24.04
CA PRO A 36 -10.09 4.04 23.95
C PRO A 36 -8.97 5.01 23.60
N THR A 37 -9.15 5.77 22.52
CA THR A 37 -8.14 6.72 22.04
C THR A 37 -8.05 7.91 23.00
N PRO A 38 -6.88 8.20 23.60
CA PRO A 38 -6.71 9.37 24.45
C PRO A 38 -6.98 10.67 23.71
N ALA A 39 -7.51 11.68 24.37
CA ALA A 39 -7.77 13.00 23.77
C ALA A 39 -6.50 13.68 23.21
N THR A 40 -5.32 13.31 23.69
CA THR A 40 -4.01 13.78 23.22
C THR A 40 -3.50 13.04 21.98
N TYR A 41 -4.11 11.92 21.62
CA TYR A 41 -3.74 11.14 20.44
C TYR A 41 -4.59 11.57 19.23
N VAL A 42 -4.30 12.76 18.72
CA VAL A 42 -5.05 13.35 17.61
C VAL A 42 -4.31 13.11 16.29
N GLU A 43 -5.02 12.53 15.31
CA GLU A 43 -4.52 12.41 13.95
C GLU A 43 -4.14 13.78 13.41
N ASN A 44 -2.94 13.89 12.85
CA ASN A 44 -2.44 15.11 12.24
C ASN A 44 -2.01 14.87 10.79
N THR A 45 -2.45 15.76 9.91
CA THR A 45 -2.04 15.81 8.50
C THR A 45 -1.19 17.05 8.28
N GLU A 46 0.05 16.84 7.86
CA GLU A 46 1.03 17.89 7.60
C GLU A 46 1.39 17.93 6.12
N VAL A 47 1.44 19.14 5.57
CA VAL A 47 2.04 19.41 4.26
C VAL A 47 3.53 19.68 4.48
N ARG A 48 4.39 18.78 4.02
CA ARG A 48 5.85 18.92 4.11
C ARG A 48 6.34 20.03 3.18
N SER A 49 7.56 20.50 3.40
CA SER A 49 8.19 21.56 2.59
C SER A 49 8.26 21.25 1.09
N ASN A 50 8.29 19.98 0.72
CA ASN A 50 8.27 19.54 -0.68
C ASN A 50 6.84 19.36 -1.24
N GLY A 51 5.80 19.81 -0.53
CA GLY A 51 4.40 19.72 -0.93
C GLY A 51 3.73 18.35 -0.69
N THR A 52 4.45 17.36 -0.14
CA THR A 52 3.86 16.04 0.12
C THR A 52 3.07 16.01 1.43
N LEU A 53 2.00 15.20 1.47
CA LEU A 53 1.19 15.01 2.67
C LEU A 53 1.75 13.87 3.51
N SER A 54 1.90 14.13 4.82
CA SER A 54 2.25 13.15 5.84
C SER A 54 1.15 13.08 6.88
N VAL A 55 0.71 11.86 7.23
CA VAL A 55 -0.31 11.64 8.27
C VAL A 55 0.30 10.90 9.43
N THR A 56 0.07 11.38 10.64
CA THR A 56 0.58 10.80 11.89
C THR A 56 -0.56 10.50 12.87
N LYS A 57 -0.28 9.68 13.89
CA LYS A 57 -1.25 9.32 14.95
C LYS A 57 -2.57 8.78 14.39
N VAL A 58 -2.51 7.94 13.37
CA VAL A 58 -3.71 7.29 12.83
C VAL A 58 -4.23 6.26 13.83
N SER A 59 -5.42 6.48 14.35
CA SER A 59 -6.15 5.56 15.24
C SER A 59 -7.38 4.94 14.56
N ILE A 60 -7.94 5.61 13.57
CA ILE A 60 -9.10 5.16 12.80
C ILE A 60 -8.66 4.90 11.35
N PRO A 61 -8.55 3.62 10.94
CA PRO A 61 -8.09 3.29 9.61
C PRO A 61 -9.22 3.47 8.58
N THR A 62 -8.84 4.00 7.40
CA THR A 62 -9.75 4.24 6.29
C THR A 62 -9.13 3.84 4.96
N VAL A 63 -9.97 3.64 3.96
CA VAL A 63 -9.56 3.39 2.57
C VAL A 63 -10.11 4.51 1.69
N THR A 64 -9.25 5.18 0.95
CA THR A 64 -9.65 6.12 -0.10
C THR A 64 -9.70 5.40 -1.43
N VAL A 65 -10.85 5.46 -2.11
CA VAL A 65 -11.09 4.72 -3.36
C VAL A 65 -10.78 5.60 -4.56
N PHE A 66 -10.00 5.07 -5.48
CA PHE A 66 -9.68 5.64 -6.78
C PHE A 66 -10.16 4.66 -7.84
N GLU A 67 -11.41 4.84 -8.30
CA GLU A 67 -11.97 3.95 -9.33
C GLU A 67 -11.31 4.19 -10.68
N ALA A 68 -11.00 3.11 -11.38
CA ALA A 68 -10.54 3.19 -12.77
C ALA A 68 -11.62 3.75 -13.69
N PRO A 69 -11.27 4.58 -14.69
CA PRO A 69 -12.22 5.03 -15.71
C PRO A 69 -12.88 3.83 -16.40
N LYS A 70 -14.21 3.82 -16.47
CA LYS A 70 -15.01 2.66 -16.94
C LYS A 70 -14.62 2.18 -18.33
N ASN A 71 -14.24 3.10 -19.22
CA ASN A 71 -13.86 2.78 -20.60
C ASN A 71 -12.52 2.06 -20.76
N ILE A 72 -11.66 2.05 -19.73
CA ILE A 72 -10.36 1.37 -19.76
C ILE A 72 -10.18 0.37 -18.61
N ALA A 73 -11.19 0.21 -17.74
CA ALA A 73 -11.10 -0.64 -16.55
C ALA A 73 -10.77 -2.10 -16.90
N THR A 74 -9.70 -2.63 -16.30
CA THR A 74 -9.22 -4.02 -16.52
C THR A 74 -9.90 -5.04 -15.63
N GLY A 75 -10.54 -4.56 -14.56
CA GLY A 75 -11.04 -5.38 -13.45
C GLY A 75 -9.97 -5.77 -12.44
N THR A 76 -8.76 -5.22 -12.59
CA THR A 76 -7.67 -5.35 -11.60
C THR A 76 -7.79 -4.28 -10.53
N ALA A 77 -7.43 -4.64 -9.30
CA ALA A 77 -7.34 -3.68 -8.20
C ALA A 77 -6.02 -3.80 -7.45
N VAL A 78 -5.62 -2.71 -6.79
CA VAL A 78 -4.45 -2.66 -5.93
C VAL A 78 -4.77 -1.91 -4.63
N ILE A 79 -4.36 -2.48 -3.49
CA ILE A 79 -4.37 -1.79 -2.19
C ILE A 79 -2.99 -1.21 -2.00
N ILE A 80 -2.90 0.11 -1.82
CA ILE A 80 -1.65 0.85 -1.71
C ILE A 80 -1.41 1.22 -0.24
N CYS A 81 -0.27 0.81 0.29
CA CYS A 81 0.15 0.99 1.68
C CYS A 81 1.36 1.94 1.72
N PRO A 82 1.16 3.24 2.05
CA PRO A 82 2.24 4.20 2.14
C PRO A 82 3.26 3.83 3.21
N GLY A 83 4.52 4.24 3.04
CA GLY A 83 5.58 4.13 4.02
C GLY A 83 5.55 5.23 5.08
N GLY A 84 6.64 5.32 5.84
CA GLY A 84 6.82 6.30 6.92
C GLY A 84 7.28 5.67 8.24
N GLY A 85 7.96 4.53 8.18
CA GLY A 85 8.61 3.90 9.34
C GLY A 85 7.66 3.41 10.43
N TYR A 86 6.36 3.26 10.16
CA TYR A 86 5.29 3.08 11.14
C TYR A 86 5.10 4.26 12.13
N GLY A 87 5.78 5.39 11.93
CA GLY A 87 5.57 6.62 12.70
C GLY A 87 4.70 7.64 11.97
N ALA A 88 4.57 7.49 10.65
CA ALA A 88 3.76 8.33 9.79
C ALA A 88 3.31 7.57 8.55
N LEU A 89 2.46 8.18 7.72
CA LEU A 89 2.12 7.73 6.37
C LEU A 89 2.52 8.80 5.36
N ALA A 90 3.35 8.46 4.38
CA ALA A 90 3.72 9.29 3.24
C ALA A 90 2.56 9.34 2.22
N PHE A 91 1.41 9.91 2.63
CA PHE A 91 0.09 9.64 2.09
C PHE A 91 -0.11 10.10 0.64
N SER A 92 0.54 11.20 0.22
CA SER A 92 0.41 11.65 -1.16
C SER A 92 1.34 10.89 -2.10
N HIS A 93 2.66 11.06 -2.00
CA HIS A 93 3.62 10.57 -2.99
C HIS A 93 3.81 9.04 -3.02
N GLU A 94 3.46 8.33 -1.93
CA GLU A 94 3.45 6.86 -1.86
C GLU A 94 2.03 6.28 -1.80
N GLY A 95 1.01 7.14 -1.92
CA GLY A 95 -0.40 6.78 -1.85
C GLY A 95 -1.20 7.35 -3.02
N THR A 96 -1.73 8.58 -2.87
CA THR A 96 -2.70 9.13 -3.81
C THR A 96 -2.13 9.37 -5.20
N ASP A 97 -0.86 9.75 -5.33
CA ASP A 97 -0.23 9.96 -6.63
C ASP A 97 -0.03 8.65 -7.38
N VAL A 98 0.34 7.60 -6.63
CA VAL A 98 0.44 6.23 -7.15
C VAL A 98 -0.93 5.72 -7.60
N ALA A 99 -1.99 5.97 -6.81
CA ALA A 99 -3.35 5.58 -7.14
C ALA A 99 -3.82 6.21 -8.47
N ARG A 100 -3.53 7.50 -8.69
CA ARG A 100 -3.83 8.18 -9.97
C ARG A 100 -3.09 7.54 -11.13
N ARG A 101 -1.83 7.12 -10.92
CA ARG A 101 -1.05 6.44 -11.95
C ARG A 101 -1.66 5.09 -12.32
N PHE A 102 -2.16 4.31 -11.34
CA PHE A 102 -2.89 3.08 -11.59
C PHE A 102 -4.19 3.31 -12.35
N ASN A 103 -4.95 4.36 -12.00
CA ASN A 103 -6.17 4.69 -12.74
C ASN A 103 -5.90 4.97 -14.22
N ALA A 104 -4.78 5.62 -14.55
CA ALA A 104 -4.41 5.91 -15.94
C ALA A 104 -4.18 4.65 -16.78
N ILE A 105 -3.95 3.49 -16.16
CA ILE A 105 -3.80 2.19 -16.83
C ILE A 105 -4.99 1.24 -16.59
N GLY A 106 -6.13 1.78 -16.11
CA GLY A 106 -7.37 1.02 -15.93
C GLY A 106 -7.41 0.12 -14.69
N VAL A 107 -6.54 0.35 -13.70
CA VAL A 107 -6.52 -0.38 -12.43
C VAL A 107 -7.19 0.46 -11.34
N THR A 108 -8.17 -0.10 -10.64
CA THR A 108 -8.78 0.54 -9.47
C THR A 108 -7.82 0.48 -8.29
N ALA A 109 -7.59 1.61 -7.62
CA ALA A 109 -6.66 1.68 -6.51
C ALA A 109 -7.37 2.07 -5.19
N PHE A 110 -6.90 1.51 -4.09
CA PHE A 110 -7.39 1.71 -2.74
C PHE A 110 -6.23 2.16 -1.87
N VAL A 111 -6.17 3.45 -1.52
CA VAL A 111 -5.12 3.97 -0.64
C VAL A 111 -5.50 3.74 0.80
N LEU A 112 -4.73 2.93 1.49
CA LEU A 112 -4.98 2.54 2.87
C LEU A 112 -4.29 3.50 3.83
N LYS A 113 -5.09 4.20 4.64
CA LYS A 113 -4.64 4.91 5.83
C LYS A 113 -4.78 3.93 6.99
N TYR A 114 -3.74 3.12 7.24
CA TYR A 114 -3.73 2.11 8.30
C TYR A 114 -3.34 2.70 9.65
N ARG A 115 -3.76 2.04 10.76
CA ARG A 115 -3.38 2.45 12.11
C ARG A 115 -1.87 2.40 12.29
N LEU A 116 -1.32 3.44 12.88
CA LEU A 116 0.09 3.44 13.27
C LEU A 116 0.24 2.74 14.62
N PRO A 117 1.19 1.79 14.74
CA PRO A 117 1.34 1.00 15.96
C PRO A 117 1.71 1.88 17.15
N SER A 118 0.85 1.89 18.17
CA SER A 118 1.05 2.64 19.40
C SER A 118 0.42 1.93 20.59
N ASP A 119 1.16 1.85 21.70
CA ASP A 119 0.67 1.29 22.96
C ASP A 119 -0.42 2.17 23.60
N GLU A 120 -0.59 3.42 23.14
CA GLU A 120 -1.65 4.32 23.59
C GLU A 120 -3.04 3.91 23.07
N ILE A 121 -3.12 3.32 21.88
CA ILE A 121 -4.38 3.04 21.18
C ILE A 121 -4.62 1.56 20.89
N MET A 122 -3.66 0.70 21.17
CA MET A 122 -3.73 -0.75 20.90
C MET A 122 -3.40 -1.56 22.15
N VAL A 123 -4.10 -2.67 22.34
CA VAL A 123 -3.78 -3.66 23.38
C VAL A 123 -2.46 -4.34 23.05
N ASP A 124 -2.29 -4.73 21.79
CA ASP A 124 -1.05 -5.22 21.21
C ASP A 124 -0.83 -4.54 19.87
N LYS A 125 0.10 -3.58 19.85
CA LYS A 125 0.41 -2.81 18.64
C LYS A 125 1.08 -3.66 17.54
N THR A 126 1.68 -4.78 17.92
CA THR A 126 2.42 -5.66 17.04
C THR A 126 1.56 -6.18 15.88
N TYR A 127 0.30 -6.54 16.18
CA TYR A 127 -0.62 -7.11 15.19
C TYR A 127 -1.61 -6.10 14.59
N GLY A 128 -1.71 -4.89 15.12
CA GLY A 128 -2.62 -3.87 14.61
C GLY A 128 -2.50 -3.63 13.10
N PRO A 129 -1.29 -3.41 12.56
CA PRO A 129 -1.09 -3.29 11.11
C PRO A 129 -1.53 -4.52 10.31
N LEU A 130 -1.23 -5.75 10.78
CA LEU A 130 -1.66 -6.97 10.08
C LEU A 130 -3.19 -7.13 10.10
N GLN A 131 -3.86 -6.75 11.19
CA GLN A 131 -5.32 -6.70 11.26
C GLN A 131 -5.90 -5.78 10.19
N ASP A 132 -5.32 -4.58 10.03
CA ASP A 132 -5.77 -3.62 9.04
C ASP A 132 -5.48 -4.09 7.61
N ALA A 133 -4.35 -4.75 7.37
CA ALA A 133 -4.02 -5.35 6.07
C ALA A 133 -5.02 -6.45 5.68
N GLN A 134 -5.32 -7.36 6.61
CA GLN A 134 -6.31 -8.42 6.41
C GLN A 134 -7.71 -7.85 6.19
N LYS A 135 -8.08 -6.79 6.92
CA LYS A 135 -9.38 -6.16 6.76
C LYS A 135 -9.51 -5.42 5.44
N ALA A 136 -8.44 -4.79 4.96
CA ALA A 136 -8.43 -4.10 3.67
C ALA A 136 -8.69 -5.08 2.52
N ILE A 137 -7.94 -6.19 2.46
CA ILE A 137 -8.15 -7.20 1.41
C ILE A 137 -9.53 -7.86 1.52
N TYR A 138 -10.03 -8.09 2.75
CA TYR A 138 -11.39 -8.56 3.00
C TYR A 138 -12.43 -7.62 2.38
N LEU A 139 -12.36 -6.31 2.69
CA LEU A 139 -13.33 -5.33 2.21
C LEU A 139 -13.29 -5.17 0.69
N VAL A 140 -12.11 -5.06 0.10
CA VAL A 140 -11.95 -4.91 -1.36
C VAL A 140 -12.51 -6.14 -2.08
N ARG A 141 -12.18 -7.34 -1.61
CA ARG A 141 -12.66 -8.59 -2.23
C ARG A 141 -14.16 -8.80 -2.04
N LYS A 142 -14.71 -8.47 -0.87
CA LYS A 142 -16.15 -8.51 -0.59
C LYS A 142 -16.93 -7.56 -1.49
N ASN A 143 -16.41 -6.37 -1.71
CA ASN A 143 -17.06 -5.32 -2.50
C ASN A 143 -16.61 -5.31 -3.98
N ALA A 144 -15.92 -6.34 -4.44
CA ALA A 144 -15.35 -6.38 -5.79
C ALA A 144 -16.39 -6.09 -6.89
N LYS A 145 -17.60 -6.59 -6.76
CA LYS A 145 -18.71 -6.34 -7.71
C LYS A 145 -19.07 -4.85 -7.78
N LYS A 146 -19.11 -4.14 -6.64
CA LYS A 146 -19.43 -2.70 -6.58
C LYS A 146 -18.47 -1.89 -7.45
N TYR A 147 -17.20 -2.24 -7.45
CA TYR A 147 -16.12 -1.51 -8.15
C TYR A 147 -15.72 -2.15 -9.49
N GLY A 148 -16.49 -3.11 -10.01
CA GLY A 148 -16.19 -3.80 -11.26
C GLY A 148 -14.89 -4.62 -11.23
N ILE A 149 -14.46 -5.09 -10.07
CA ILE A 149 -13.21 -5.80 -9.84
C ILE A 149 -13.42 -7.31 -9.97
N LYS A 150 -12.46 -7.99 -10.59
CA LYS A 150 -12.38 -9.46 -10.62
C LYS A 150 -11.73 -9.94 -9.32
N THR A 151 -12.41 -10.80 -8.56
CA THR A 151 -11.99 -11.26 -7.23
C THR A 151 -10.63 -11.99 -7.19
N ARG A 152 -10.09 -12.39 -8.34
CA ARG A 152 -8.77 -13.02 -8.50
C ARG A 152 -7.72 -12.07 -9.10
N LYS A 153 -7.95 -10.75 -9.04
CA LYS A 153 -7.05 -9.72 -9.57
C LYS A 153 -6.91 -8.57 -8.56
N ILE A 154 -6.72 -8.90 -7.30
CA ILE A 154 -6.58 -7.92 -6.22
C ILE A 154 -5.17 -8.05 -5.62
N GLY A 155 -4.33 -7.08 -5.93
CA GLY A 155 -2.97 -7.00 -5.41
C GLY A 155 -2.85 -6.10 -4.19
N ILE A 156 -1.68 -6.19 -3.55
CA ILE A 156 -1.25 -5.26 -2.51
C ILE A 156 0.07 -4.63 -2.92
N MET A 157 0.24 -3.36 -2.62
CA MET A 157 1.46 -2.62 -2.89
C MET A 157 1.89 -1.87 -1.64
N GLY A 158 3.19 -1.82 -1.37
CA GLY A 158 3.70 -1.07 -0.24
C GLY A 158 5.07 -0.47 -0.48
N PHE A 159 5.30 0.66 0.18
CA PHE A 159 6.53 1.44 0.12
C PHE A 159 7.23 1.42 1.47
N SER A 160 8.53 1.22 1.53
CA SER A 160 9.31 1.31 2.78
C SER A 160 8.71 0.45 3.91
N ALA A 161 8.30 1.04 5.03
CA ALA A 161 7.57 0.36 6.09
C ALA A 161 6.18 -0.13 5.65
N GLY A 162 5.53 0.54 4.67
CA GLY A 162 4.32 0.05 3.99
C GLY A 162 4.61 -1.20 3.14
N GLY A 163 5.84 -1.35 2.67
CA GLY A 163 6.35 -2.59 2.06
C GLY A 163 6.44 -3.73 3.08
N HIS A 164 6.87 -3.44 4.30
CA HIS A 164 6.82 -4.40 5.41
C HIS A 164 5.38 -4.80 5.75
N PHE A 165 4.48 -3.82 5.87
CA PHE A 165 3.06 -4.04 6.07
C PHE A 165 2.46 -4.97 4.99
N ALA A 166 2.74 -4.70 3.72
CA ALA A 166 2.27 -5.49 2.60
C ALA A 166 2.88 -6.90 2.59
N SER A 167 4.19 -7.03 2.80
CA SER A 167 4.88 -8.33 2.83
C SER A 167 4.46 -9.20 4.02
N THR A 168 4.11 -8.58 5.15
CA THR A 168 3.52 -9.30 6.29
C THR A 168 2.18 -9.92 5.91
N LEU A 169 1.28 -9.20 5.21
CA LEU A 169 0.05 -9.82 4.70
C LEU A 169 0.35 -10.94 3.70
N VAL A 170 1.28 -10.72 2.78
CA VAL A 170 1.68 -11.70 1.74
C VAL A 170 2.10 -13.04 2.34
N THR A 171 2.72 -13.05 3.51
CA THR A 171 3.21 -14.27 4.17
C THR A 171 2.28 -14.79 5.28
N HIS A 172 1.44 -13.92 5.87
CA HIS A 172 0.56 -14.27 7.01
C HIS A 172 -0.93 -14.07 6.72
N TYR A 173 -1.36 -14.10 5.45
CA TYR A 173 -2.77 -13.91 5.07
C TYR A 173 -3.71 -14.95 5.69
N ASN A 174 -3.25 -16.14 6.01
CA ASN A 174 -4.00 -17.24 6.59
C ASN A 174 -3.88 -17.36 8.13
N ASP A 175 -2.99 -16.60 8.75
CA ASP A 175 -2.92 -16.42 10.21
C ASP A 175 -3.89 -15.33 10.64
N LEU A 176 -5.17 -15.69 10.80
CA LEU A 176 -6.27 -14.75 10.98
C LEU A 176 -6.14 -13.92 12.27
N LYS A 177 -6.03 -12.61 12.13
CA LYS A 177 -6.03 -11.62 13.22
C LYS A 177 -7.34 -10.82 13.27
N ILE A 178 -8.27 -11.09 12.36
CA ILE A 178 -9.59 -10.48 12.28
C ILE A 178 -10.69 -11.55 12.19
N SER A 179 -11.93 -11.18 12.50
CA SER A 179 -13.08 -12.03 12.21
C SER A 179 -13.32 -12.11 10.69
N ASN A 180 -13.46 -13.33 10.17
CA ASN A 180 -13.74 -13.61 8.76
C ASN A 180 -14.86 -14.65 8.62
N PRO A 181 -16.10 -14.34 9.05
CA PRO A 181 -17.20 -15.29 9.06
C PRO A 181 -17.63 -15.74 7.65
N GLU A 182 -17.43 -14.90 6.65
CA GLU A 182 -17.75 -15.18 5.25
C GLU A 182 -16.64 -15.99 4.55
N LYS A 183 -15.57 -16.35 5.27
CA LYS A 183 -14.41 -17.11 4.73
C LYS A 183 -13.84 -16.51 3.44
N ILE A 184 -13.83 -15.18 3.35
CA ILE A 184 -13.21 -14.45 2.23
C ILE A 184 -11.71 -14.79 2.19
N ASN A 185 -11.22 -15.11 1.01
CA ASN A 185 -9.78 -15.34 0.84
C ASN A 185 -9.00 -14.04 1.07
N LEU A 186 -8.12 -14.02 2.08
CA LEU A 186 -7.32 -12.86 2.45
C LEU A 186 -5.94 -12.84 1.75
N ARG A 187 -5.62 -13.84 0.93
CA ARG A 187 -4.39 -13.87 0.13
C ARG A 187 -4.50 -12.84 -1.00
N PRO A 188 -3.57 -11.87 -1.09
CA PRO A 188 -3.46 -11.04 -2.29
C PRO A 188 -3.16 -11.92 -3.52
N ASP A 189 -3.61 -11.50 -4.69
CA ASP A 189 -3.34 -12.25 -5.91
C ASP A 189 -1.92 -11.97 -6.44
N PHE A 190 -1.39 -10.76 -6.15
CA PHE A 190 -0.01 -10.36 -6.39
C PHE A 190 0.43 -9.30 -5.37
N ALA A 191 1.72 -9.01 -5.31
CA ALA A 191 2.25 -7.90 -4.55
C ALA A 191 3.28 -7.08 -5.35
N ALA A 192 3.40 -5.77 -5.02
CA ALA A 192 4.44 -4.88 -5.50
C ALA A 192 5.10 -4.18 -4.30
N LEU A 193 6.39 -4.36 -4.12
CA LEU A 193 7.13 -3.91 -2.95
C LEU A 193 8.24 -2.95 -3.39
N ILE A 194 8.11 -1.68 -3.00
CA ILE A 194 8.99 -0.59 -3.46
C ILE A 194 9.87 -0.16 -2.28
N TYR A 195 11.18 -0.33 -2.44
CA TYR A 195 12.20 -0.15 -1.39
C TYR A 195 11.73 -0.64 -0.01
N PRO A 196 11.21 -1.89 0.06
CA PRO A 196 10.51 -2.37 1.24
C PRO A 196 11.47 -2.68 2.38
N VAL A 197 11.02 -2.47 3.62
CA VAL A 197 11.54 -3.21 4.77
C VAL A 197 10.96 -4.63 4.70
N ILE A 198 11.80 -5.64 4.89
CA ILE A 198 11.42 -7.06 4.79
C ILE A 198 11.80 -7.84 6.04
N SER A 199 13.02 -7.63 6.54
CA SER A 199 13.58 -8.44 7.62
C SER A 199 13.85 -7.60 8.87
N PHE A 200 13.55 -8.21 10.02
CA PHE A 200 13.96 -7.69 11.32
C PHE A 200 15.10 -8.53 11.95
N GLU A 201 15.67 -9.44 11.17
CA GLU A 201 16.84 -10.23 11.55
C GLU A 201 18.09 -9.86 10.75
N GLU A 202 17.91 -9.54 9.45
CA GLU A 202 18.99 -9.23 8.51
C GLU A 202 18.72 -7.87 7.84
N SER A 203 19.75 -7.06 7.62
CA SER A 203 19.64 -5.73 6.97
C SER A 203 18.55 -4.85 7.57
N VAL A 204 18.48 -4.81 8.90
CA VAL A 204 17.36 -4.27 9.69
C VAL A 204 17.24 -2.77 9.57
N HIS A 205 16.05 -2.28 9.21
CA HIS A 205 15.68 -0.88 9.45
C HIS A 205 15.16 -0.74 10.90
N THR A 206 16.05 -0.38 11.82
CA THR A 206 15.79 -0.35 13.27
C THR A 206 14.59 0.52 13.65
N GLY A 207 14.37 1.65 12.96
CA GLY A 207 13.23 2.53 13.23
C GLY A 207 11.88 1.84 13.02
N THR A 208 11.70 1.15 11.90
CA THR A 208 10.48 0.39 11.60
C THR A 208 10.27 -0.74 12.62
N MET A 209 11.32 -1.50 12.92
CA MET A 209 11.25 -2.58 13.90
C MET A 209 10.85 -2.05 15.29
N LYS A 210 11.51 -1.01 15.77
CA LYS A 210 11.23 -0.41 17.09
C LYS A 210 9.80 0.14 17.19
N ASN A 211 9.30 0.78 16.15
CA ASN A 211 7.94 1.32 16.15
C ASN A 211 6.89 0.21 16.21
N LEU A 212 7.10 -0.89 15.49
CA LEU A 212 6.15 -2.01 15.49
C LEU A 212 6.29 -2.88 16.75
N LEU A 213 7.51 -3.32 17.06
CA LEU A 213 7.76 -4.36 18.05
C LEU A 213 8.24 -3.84 19.41
N GLY A 214 8.61 -2.55 19.49
CA GLY A 214 9.28 -1.99 20.66
C GLY A 214 10.81 -2.07 20.59
N PRO A 215 11.52 -1.59 21.64
CA PRO A 215 12.98 -1.40 21.59
C PRO A 215 13.77 -2.74 21.66
N ASN A 216 13.25 -3.74 22.34
CA ASN A 216 13.92 -5.03 22.57
C ASN A 216 12.97 -6.19 22.28
N PRO A 217 12.57 -6.41 21.04
CA PRO A 217 11.63 -7.46 20.70
C PRO A 217 12.30 -8.84 20.84
N PRO A 218 11.57 -9.88 21.28
CA PRO A 218 12.06 -11.24 21.30
C PRO A 218 12.33 -11.75 19.86
N ASP A 219 13.27 -12.68 19.72
CA ASP A 219 13.66 -13.22 18.41
C ASP A 219 12.50 -13.89 17.67
N SER A 220 11.57 -14.50 18.40
CA SER A 220 10.35 -15.08 17.82
C SER A 220 9.49 -14.05 17.07
N LEU A 221 9.36 -12.81 17.58
CA LEU A 221 8.65 -11.74 16.89
C LEU A 221 9.47 -11.18 15.71
N LYS A 222 10.79 -11.04 15.85
CA LYS A 222 11.63 -10.66 14.71
C LYS A 222 11.48 -11.67 13.57
N HIS A 223 11.52 -12.97 13.89
CA HIS A 223 11.33 -14.04 12.92
C HIS A 223 9.94 -13.98 12.26
N TYR A 224 8.89 -13.88 13.08
CA TYR A 224 7.51 -13.77 12.58
C TYR A 224 7.34 -12.60 11.61
N PHE A 225 7.91 -11.44 11.92
CA PHE A 225 7.81 -10.23 11.09
C PHE A 225 8.95 -10.09 10.06
N SER A 226 9.76 -11.10 9.85
CA SER A 226 10.74 -11.17 8.75
C SER A 226 10.11 -11.95 7.58
N ALA A 227 9.52 -11.22 6.62
CA ALA A 227 8.74 -11.83 5.55
C ALA A 227 9.54 -12.86 4.72
N ASN A 228 10.85 -12.64 4.52
CA ASN A 228 11.74 -13.58 3.82
C ASN A 228 11.85 -14.95 4.52
N LYS A 229 11.60 -15.02 5.83
CA LYS A 229 11.63 -16.27 6.60
C LYS A 229 10.29 -17.02 6.57
N ASN A 230 9.22 -16.37 6.10
CA ASN A 230 7.85 -16.88 6.15
C ASN A 230 7.27 -17.15 4.75
N VAL A 231 8.10 -17.09 3.71
CA VAL A 231 7.70 -17.47 2.33
C VAL A 231 7.40 -18.96 2.26
N ASN A 232 6.37 -19.34 1.52
CA ASN A 232 5.99 -20.72 1.25
C ASN A 232 5.40 -20.86 -0.16
N GLN A 233 5.13 -22.09 -0.60
CA GLN A 233 4.61 -22.37 -1.95
C GLN A 233 3.27 -21.70 -2.29
N LYS A 234 2.54 -21.18 -1.30
CA LYS A 234 1.27 -20.46 -1.51
C LYS A 234 1.43 -18.95 -1.46
N THR A 235 2.64 -18.44 -1.24
CA THR A 235 2.95 -17.00 -1.31
C THR A 235 2.63 -16.48 -2.72
N PRO A 236 1.97 -15.33 -2.90
CA PRO A 236 1.67 -14.80 -4.23
C PRO A 236 2.93 -14.33 -4.96
N PRO A 237 2.86 -14.14 -6.28
CA PRO A 237 3.90 -13.47 -7.06
C PRO A 237 4.20 -12.07 -6.55
N VAL A 238 5.48 -11.65 -6.60
CA VAL A 238 5.93 -10.36 -6.07
C VAL A 238 6.85 -9.65 -7.05
N PHE A 239 6.58 -8.37 -7.27
CA PHE A 239 7.45 -7.45 -8.00
C PHE A 239 8.17 -6.52 -7.04
N PHE A 240 9.49 -6.31 -7.23
CA PHE A 240 10.29 -5.44 -6.39
C PHE A 240 10.95 -4.31 -7.17
N VAL A 241 11.09 -3.15 -6.51
CA VAL A 241 11.94 -2.05 -6.94
C VAL A 241 12.76 -1.56 -5.76
N HIS A 242 14.08 -1.34 -5.95
CA HIS A 242 14.94 -0.76 -4.93
C HIS A 242 16.09 0.01 -5.58
N ALA A 243 16.75 0.89 -4.84
CA ALA A 243 17.99 1.54 -5.25
C ALA A 243 19.15 0.96 -4.44
N LYS A 244 20.26 0.61 -5.10
CA LYS A 244 21.45 0.03 -4.44
C LYS A 244 22.14 0.99 -3.48
N ASP A 245 21.98 2.31 -3.70
CA ASP A 245 22.52 3.37 -2.86
C ASP A 245 21.60 3.80 -1.71
N ASP A 246 20.52 3.05 -1.45
CA ASP A 246 19.59 3.29 -0.33
C ASP A 246 20.30 3.03 1.00
N LYS A 247 20.55 4.10 1.76
CA LYS A 247 21.20 4.06 3.09
C LYS A 247 20.21 3.99 4.25
N THR A 248 18.93 4.15 3.97
CA THR A 248 17.86 4.10 4.99
C THR A 248 17.33 2.68 5.16
N VAL A 249 16.93 2.06 4.06
CA VAL A 249 16.54 0.65 4.00
C VAL A 249 17.49 -0.05 3.04
N PRO A 250 18.41 -0.90 3.52
CA PRO A 250 19.34 -1.60 2.65
C PRO A 250 18.62 -2.43 1.58
N TYR A 251 19.03 -2.33 0.31
CA TYR A 251 18.37 -3.02 -0.82
C TYR A 251 18.43 -4.54 -0.69
N GLU A 252 19.28 -5.06 0.17
CA GLU A 252 19.36 -6.46 0.56
C GLU A 252 18.00 -6.98 1.08
N ASN A 253 17.16 -6.13 1.67
CA ASN A 253 15.79 -6.50 2.04
C ASN A 253 15.02 -7.08 0.85
N SER A 254 15.04 -6.39 -0.30
CA SER A 254 14.39 -6.88 -1.53
C SER A 254 15.07 -8.14 -2.07
N VAL A 255 16.40 -8.20 -2.02
CA VAL A 255 17.18 -9.36 -2.49
C VAL A 255 16.87 -10.60 -1.66
N LEU A 256 16.82 -10.48 -0.32
CA LEU A 256 16.51 -11.57 0.60
C LEU A 256 15.13 -12.20 0.32
N MET A 257 14.09 -11.37 0.17
CA MET A 257 12.76 -11.90 -0.11
C MET A 257 12.64 -12.46 -1.53
N ASN A 258 13.25 -11.81 -2.53
CA ASN A 258 13.30 -12.32 -3.90
C ASN A 258 14.00 -13.70 -3.96
N ALA A 259 15.08 -13.90 -3.21
CA ALA A 259 15.76 -15.18 -3.12
C ALA A 259 14.88 -16.26 -2.46
N ALA A 260 14.19 -15.92 -1.37
CA ALA A 260 13.26 -16.83 -0.69
C ALA A 260 12.09 -17.24 -1.61
N LEU A 261 11.51 -16.29 -2.37
CA LEU A 261 10.47 -16.59 -3.35
C LEU A 261 10.95 -17.55 -4.43
N LYS A 262 12.14 -17.33 -4.98
CA LYS A 262 12.75 -18.22 -6.00
C LYS A 262 12.98 -19.63 -5.46
N GLN A 263 13.43 -19.76 -4.21
CA GLN A 263 13.59 -21.09 -3.56
C GLN A 263 12.28 -21.88 -3.48
N HIS A 264 11.14 -21.16 -3.33
CA HIS A 264 9.80 -21.74 -3.33
C HIS A 264 9.14 -21.81 -4.71
N GLN A 265 9.89 -21.50 -5.78
CA GLN A 265 9.41 -21.50 -7.18
C GLN A 265 8.22 -20.53 -7.40
N ILE A 266 8.19 -19.42 -6.66
CA ILE A 266 7.20 -18.36 -6.83
C ILE A 266 7.74 -17.37 -7.87
N ASP A 267 6.86 -16.96 -8.80
CA ASP A 267 7.18 -15.92 -9.78
C ASP A 267 7.51 -14.62 -9.07
N THR A 268 8.67 -14.08 -9.40
CA THR A 268 9.16 -12.84 -8.82
C THR A 268 10.06 -12.11 -9.80
N ASP A 269 9.93 -10.80 -9.83
CA ASP A 269 10.79 -9.93 -10.61
C ASP A 269 11.33 -8.80 -9.73
N ILE A 270 12.56 -8.38 -9.97
CA ILE A 270 13.23 -7.34 -9.18
C ILE A 270 13.97 -6.38 -10.10
N TYR A 271 13.67 -5.09 -9.97
CA TYR A 271 14.40 -4.03 -10.63
C TYR A 271 15.22 -3.24 -9.59
N LEU A 272 16.53 -3.22 -9.78
CA LEU A 272 17.47 -2.50 -8.92
C LEU A 272 18.06 -1.31 -9.68
N TYR A 273 17.74 -0.10 -9.21
CA TYR A 273 18.42 1.11 -9.64
C TYR A 273 19.85 1.14 -9.08
N GLU A 274 20.81 1.63 -9.84
CA GLU A 274 22.15 1.91 -9.32
C GLU A 274 22.15 3.06 -8.30
N LYS A 275 21.31 4.09 -8.57
CA LYS A 275 21.12 5.25 -7.72
C LYS A 275 19.64 5.61 -7.59
N GLY A 276 19.27 6.25 -6.48
CA GLY A 276 17.89 6.66 -6.22
C GLY A 276 17.69 7.07 -4.76
N ALA A 277 18.56 6.61 -3.88
CA ALA A 277 18.42 6.72 -2.44
C ALA A 277 17.08 6.14 -1.95
N HIS A 278 16.60 6.53 -0.76
CA HIS A 278 15.32 6.07 -0.21
C HIS A 278 14.18 7.06 -0.51
N GLY A 279 12.97 6.54 -0.73
CA GLY A 279 11.77 7.37 -0.76
C GLY A 279 11.55 8.14 -2.06
N PHE A 280 12.05 7.65 -3.19
CA PHE A 280 11.86 8.31 -4.50
C PHE A 280 10.41 8.29 -5.00
N GLY A 281 9.50 7.54 -4.37
CA GLY A 281 8.10 7.47 -4.76
C GLY A 281 7.93 6.99 -6.20
N LEU A 282 7.09 7.70 -6.97
CA LEU A 282 6.87 7.38 -8.39
C LEU A 282 8.06 7.69 -9.30
N ILE A 283 8.91 8.65 -8.93
CA ILE A 283 9.92 9.19 -9.83
C ILE A 283 11.30 9.10 -9.20
N ASN A 284 12.13 8.19 -9.72
CA ASN A 284 13.55 8.23 -9.47
C ASN A 284 14.23 9.22 -10.44
N LYS A 285 14.61 10.39 -9.93
CA LYS A 285 15.21 11.47 -10.74
C LYS A 285 16.62 11.16 -11.25
N THR A 286 17.22 10.06 -10.82
CA THR A 286 18.59 9.65 -11.22
C THR A 286 18.61 8.62 -12.34
N SER A 287 17.45 8.27 -12.90
CA SER A 287 17.31 7.26 -13.95
C SER A 287 16.17 7.61 -14.90
N ASP A 288 16.34 7.32 -16.18
CA ASP A 288 15.30 7.44 -17.20
C ASP A 288 14.31 6.26 -17.19
N VAL A 289 14.60 5.22 -16.41
CA VAL A 289 13.72 4.05 -16.32
C VAL A 289 12.56 4.35 -15.36
N ASP A 290 11.34 4.30 -15.89
CA ASP A 290 10.09 4.39 -15.13
C ASP A 290 9.72 3.01 -14.57
N TRP A 291 10.00 2.76 -13.30
CA TRP A 291 9.68 1.50 -12.63
C TRP A 291 8.18 1.16 -12.65
N PHE A 292 7.30 2.18 -12.65
CA PHE A 292 5.87 1.94 -12.71
C PHE A 292 5.46 1.31 -14.06
N ASN A 293 6.10 1.70 -15.16
CA ASN A 293 5.88 1.08 -16.46
C ASN A 293 6.37 -0.38 -16.47
N LEU A 294 7.48 -0.70 -15.78
CA LEU A 294 7.92 -2.09 -15.62
C LEU A 294 6.90 -2.90 -14.82
N LEU A 295 6.38 -2.36 -13.71
CA LEU A 295 5.31 -2.98 -12.94
C LEU A 295 4.04 -3.20 -13.78
N ALA A 296 3.63 -2.19 -14.57
CA ALA A 296 2.45 -2.31 -15.43
C ALA A 296 2.60 -3.41 -16.48
N GLN A 297 3.79 -3.56 -17.07
CA GLN A 297 4.12 -4.64 -17.99
C GLN A 297 4.10 -6.01 -17.28
N TRP A 298 4.65 -6.08 -16.07
CA TRP A 298 4.65 -7.29 -15.27
C TRP A 298 3.22 -7.72 -14.89
N ILE A 299 2.37 -6.81 -14.42
CA ILE A 299 0.94 -7.07 -14.12
C ILE A 299 0.22 -7.63 -15.36
N LYS A 300 0.48 -7.05 -16.54
CA LYS A 300 -0.09 -7.52 -17.81
C LYS A 300 0.43 -8.90 -18.21
N LYS A 301 1.72 -9.18 -18.06
CA LYS A 301 2.37 -10.46 -18.34
C LYS A 301 1.79 -11.57 -17.48
N GLU A 302 1.62 -11.30 -16.18
CA GLU A 302 1.04 -12.24 -15.21
C GLU A 302 -0.50 -12.33 -15.30
N LYS A 303 -1.13 -11.59 -16.21
CA LYS A 303 -2.60 -11.58 -16.47
C LYS A 303 -3.45 -11.14 -15.29
N PHE A 304 -2.88 -10.34 -14.40
CA PHE A 304 -3.63 -9.66 -13.34
C PHE A 304 -4.46 -8.49 -13.86
#